data_7dd3e0b31e6a6f02cf553e25fb8c4e78
#
_entry.id   7dd3e0b31e6a6f02cf553e25fb8c4e78
#
_cell.length_a   1.000
_cell.length_b   1.000
_cell.length_c   1.000
_cell.angle_alpha   90.00
_cell.angle_beta   90.00
_cell.angle_gamma   90.00
#
_symmetry.space_group_name_H-M   'P 1'
#
loop_
_entity.id
_entity.type
_entity.pdbx_description
1 polymer ?
#
loop_
_entity_poly.entity_id
_entity_poly.type
_entity_poly.pdbx_seq_one_letter_code
_entity_poly.pdbx_strand_id
1 'polypeptide(L)'
;MSRPSKITLNAARDQLLLSYANRVEGDTAQHTLAAEYLRVHSPSAEVRGHGRGQAVLQHGKRLVTIDKLEMAGNYALQIHFSDGHNSGIYTWEYLQQLVAEQPQRWAAYLEQLHNRGLSRDADVAVVKLVD
;
A
#
# COMPACT_ATOMS: atom_id res chain seq x y z
N MET A 1 11.67 -16.90 -3.51
CA MET A 1 11.28 -15.52 -3.76
C MET A 1 12.37 -14.57 -3.37
N SER A 2 12.69 -13.69 -4.25
CA SER A 2 13.83 -12.80 -3.99
C SER A 2 13.39 -11.60 -3.15
N ARG A 3 14.21 -11.30 -2.19
CA ARG A 3 14.17 -10.10 -1.40
C ARG A 3 14.63 -8.92 -2.26
N PRO A 4 14.05 -7.74 -2.12
CA PRO A 4 14.59 -6.56 -2.82
C PRO A 4 16.04 -6.32 -2.40
N SER A 5 16.85 -5.89 -3.36
CA SER A 5 18.24 -5.52 -3.07
C SER A 5 18.34 -4.13 -2.45
N LYS A 6 17.33 -3.29 -2.68
CA LYS A 6 17.28 -1.93 -2.15
C LYS A 6 15.84 -1.49 -1.99
N ILE A 7 15.55 -0.80 -0.90
CA ILE A 7 14.23 -0.23 -0.61
C ILE A 7 14.45 1.24 -0.25
N THR A 8 13.75 2.15 -0.93
CA THR A 8 13.87 3.58 -0.67
C THR A 8 12.49 4.24 -0.69
N LEU A 9 12.41 5.41 -0.08
CA LEU A 9 11.24 6.28 -0.16
C LEU A 9 11.62 7.51 -0.97
N ASN A 10 10.66 8.03 -1.76
CA ASN A 10 10.86 9.31 -2.41
C ASN A 10 10.80 10.46 -1.38
N ALA A 11 11.16 11.67 -1.80
CA ALA A 11 11.22 12.82 -0.90
C ALA A 11 9.85 13.15 -0.28
N ALA A 12 8.78 12.98 -1.05
CA ALA A 12 7.42 13.24 -0.57
C ALA A 12 6.88 12.12 0.33
N ARG A 13 7.57 10.97 0.40
CA ARG A 13 7.18 9.80 1.18
C ARG A 13 5.84 9.19 0.76
N ASP A 14 5.41 9.46 -0.45
CA ASP A 14 4.17 8.90 -1.00
C ASP A 14 4.43 7.75 -1.97
N GLN A 15 5.69 7.37 -2.15
CA GLN A 15 6.08 6.25 -3.02
C GLN A 15 7.19 5.42 -2.39
N LEU A 16 7.01 4.11 -2.46
CA LEU A 16 8.02 3.13 -2.07
C LEU A 16 8.68 2.59 -3.33
N LEU A 17 10.00 2.64 -3.37
CA LEU A 17 10.78 2.15 -4.50
C LEU A 17 11.48 0.85 -4.10
N LEU A 18 11.21 -0.20 -4.86
CA LEU A 18 11.78 -1.53 -4.66
C LEU A 18 12.71 -1.84 -5.83
N SER A 19 13.97 -2.15 -5.53
CA SER A 19 14.94 -2.54 -6.55
C SER A 19 15.27 -4.01 -6.37
N TYR A 20 15.27 -4.75 -7.49
CA TYR A 20 15.60 -6.17 -7.52
C TYR A 20 16.78 -6.38 -8.46
N ALA A 21 17.84 -6.99 -7.95
CA ALA A 21 19.00 -7.28 -8.78
C ALA A 21 18.68 -8.42 -9.75
N ASN A 22 18.92 -8.21 -11.04
CA ASN A 22 18.84 -9.26 -12.05
C ASN A 22 20.23 -9.87 -12.21
N ARG A 23 20.42 -11.05 -11.63
CA ARG A 23 21.75 -11.71 -11.64
C ARG A 23 22.16 -12.20 -13.02
N VAL A 24 21.20 -12.41 -13.92
CA VAL A 24 21.49 -12.96 -15.25
C VAL A 24 21.98 -11.88 -16.19
N GLU A 25 21.40 -10.68 -16.12
CA GLU A 25 21.71 -9.59 -17.04
C GLU A 25 22.54 -8.47 -16.40
N GLY A 26 22.76 -8.54 -15.09
CA GLY A 26 23.46 -7.49 -14.36
C GLY A 26 22.65 -6.21 -14.18
N ASP A 27 21.40 -6.20 -14.63
CA ASP A 27 20.49 -5.07 -14.51
C ASP A 27 19.74 -5.09 -13.18
N THR A 28 19.21 -3.92 -12.81
CA THR A 28 18.37 -3.79 -11.64
C THR A 28 16.97 -3.42 -12.10
N ALA A 29 16.00 -4.27 -11.80
CA ALA A 29 14.60 -3.95 -12.01
C ALA A 29 14.10 -3.09 -10.85
N GLN A 30 13.50 -1.94 -11.16
CA GLN A 30 12.96 -1.04 -10.15
C GLN A 30 11.47 -0.91 -10.31
N HIS A 31 10.74 -0.99 -9.19
CA HIS A 31 9.29 -0.86 -9.16
C HIS A 31 8.90 0.19 -8.13
N THR A 32 7.88 0.97 -8.46
CA THR A 32 7.38 2.03 -7.61
C THR A 32 5.96 1.70 -7.18
N LEU A 33 5.71 1.70 -5.88
CA LEU A 33 4.38 1.47 -5.31
C LEU A 33 3.95 2.70 -4.53
N ALA A 34 2.76 3.22 -4.84
CA ALA A 34 2.21 4.36 -4.13
C ALA A 34 1.87 3.99 -2.68
N ALA A 35 2.07 4.92 -1.77
CA ALA A 35 1.71 4.72 -0.37
C ALA A 35 0.23 4.39 -0.22
N GLU A 36 -0.62 5.07 -0.97
CA GLU A 36 -2.07 4.78 -0.97
C GLU A 36 -2.35 3.33 -1.36
N TYR A 37 -1.72 2.84 -2.43
CA TYR A 37 -1.88 1.47 -2.91
C TYR A 37 -1.47 0.46 -1.82
N LEU A 38 -0.32 0.69 -1.20
CA LEU A 38 0.17 -0.16 -0.11
C LEU A 38 -0.78 -0.11 1.09
N ARG A 39 -1.27 1.07 1.43
CA ARG A 39 -2.16 1.26 2.59
C ARG A 39 -3.49 0.53 2.43
N VAL A 40 -4.12 0.66 1.27
CA VAL A 40 -5.43 0.03 1.03
C VAL A 40 -5.34 -1.48 0.85
N HIS A 41 -4.14 -1.99 0.58
CA HIS A 41 -3.86 -3.42 0.45
C HIS A 41 -3.06 -3.98 1.63
N SER A 42 -3.10 -3.30 2.77
CA SER A 42 -2.37 -3.75 3.95
C SER A 42 -2.76 -5.18 4.32
N PRO A 43 -1.78 -6.05 4.63
CA PRO A 43 -2.07 -7.43 5.04
C PRO A 43 -2.51 -7.55 6.49
N SER A 44 -2.71 -6.44 7.17
CA SER A 44 -3.17 -6.41 8.56
C SER A 44 -4.58 -6.95 8.70
N ALA A 45 -4.88 -7.56 9.85
CA ALA A 45 -6.24 -8.04 10.16
C ALA A 45 -7.26 -6.90 10.19
N GLU A 46 -6.84 -5.68 10.50
CA GLU A 46 -7.72 -4.50 10.47
C GLU A 46 -8.27 -4.24 9.07
N VAL A 47 -7.53 -4.62 8.04
CA VAL A 47 -7.93 -4.44 6.64
C VAL A 47 -8.54 -5.72 6.07
N ARG A 48 -7.88 -6.86 6.29
CA ARG A 48 -8.35 -8.16 5.76
C ARG A 48 -9.55 -8.72 6.50
N GLY A 49 -9.77 -8.28 7.75
CA GLY A 49 -10.79 -8.86 8.61
C GLY A 49 -10.33 -10.18 9.22
N HIS A 50 -11.18 -10.76 10.06
CA HIS A 50 -10.85 -12.00 10.79
C HIS A 50 -11.44 -13.24 10.13
N GLY A 51 -12.09 -13.09 8.98
CA GLY A 51 -12.72 -14.20 8.28
C GLY A 51 -13.06 -13.84 6.85
N ARG A 52 -13.54 -14.85 6.13
CA ARG A 52 -13.92 -14.72 4.73
C ARG A 52 -15.02 -13.68 4.56
N GLY A 53 -14.86 -12.74 3.68
CA GLY A 53 -15.86 -11.71 3.40
C GLY A 53 -15.88 -10.58 4.41
N GLN A 54 -14.93 -10.55 5.36
CA GLN A 54 -14.86 -9.51 6.39
C GLN A 54 -13.80 -8.44 6.10
N ALA A 55 -13.23 -8.43 4.90
CA ALA A 55 -12.30 -7.41 4.51
C ALA A 55 -12.96 -6.02 4.57
N VAL A 56 -12.27 -5.06 5.16
CA VAL A 56 -12.77 -3.70 5.31
C VAL A 56 -12.21 -2.85 4.17
N LEU A 57 -13.10 -2.35 3.32
CA LEU A 57 -12.70 -1.48 2.22
C LEU A 57 -12.15 -0.16 2.79
N GLN A 58 -10.89 0.12 2.50
CA GLN A 58 -10.25 1.35 2.94
C GLN A 58 -10.61 2.49 2.00
N HIS A 59 -10.84 3.69 2.54
CA HIS A 59 -11.15 4.87 1.73
C HIS A 59 -10.54 6.10 2.36
N GLY A 60 -10.54 7.21 1.63
CA GLY A 60 -9.99 8.46 2.15
C GLY A 60 -8.48 8.43 2.34
N LYS A 61 -7.74 7.61 1.58
CA LYS A 61 -6.32 7.37 1.78
C LYS A 61 -5.41 8.04 0.74
N ARG A 62 -5.97 8.89 -0.12
CA ARG A 62 -5.21 9.51 -1.22
C ARG A 62 -3.93 10.22 -0.76
N LEU A 63 -3.97 10.88 0.39
CA LEU A 63 -2.86 11.69 0.89
C LEU A 63 -2.01 11.00 1.95
N VAL A 64 -2.23 9.71 2.16
CA VAL A 64 -1.43 8.94 3.12
C VAL A 64 0.01 8.86 2.63
N THR A 65 0.94 9.06 3.55
CA THR A 65 2.37 8.93 3.31
C THR A 65 2.95 7.85 4.22
N ILE A 66 4.22 7.54 4.00
CA ILE A 66 4.94 6.56 4.80
C ILE A 66 5.88 7.30 5.75
N ASP A 67 5.64 7.17 7.05
CA ASP A 67 6.45 7.82 8.06
C ASP A 67 7.74 7.06 8.32
N LYS A 68 7.69 5.72 8.30
CA LYS A 68 8.81 4.90 8.73
C LYS A 68 8.70 3.49 8.13
N LEU A 69 9.86 2.92 7.84
CA LEU A 69 9.99 1.52 7.42
C LEU A 69 10.82 0.78 8.45
N GLU A 70 10.39 -0.41 8.84
CA GLU A 70 11.15 -1.29 9.71
C GLU A 70 11.22 -2.69 9.13
N MET A 71 12.37 -3.34 9.31
CA MET A 71 12.50 -4.74 8.95
C MET A 71 11.77 -5.60 9.98
N ALA A 72 10.97 -6.54 9.51
CA ALA A 72 10.37 -7.57 10.35
C ALA A 72 11.16 -8.86 10.11
N GLY A 73 12.12 -9.12 11.00
CA GLY A 73 13.09 -10.19 10.76
C GLY A 73 13.83 -9.95 9.45
N ASN A 74 14.06 -11.00 8.68
CA ASN A 74 14.64 -10.92 7.34
C ASN A 74 13.62 -11.29 6.25
N TYR A 75 12.34 -11.39 6.61
CA TYR A 75 11.30 -11.94 5.72
C TYR A 75 10.24 -10.93 5.30
N ALA A 76 10.22 -9.74 5.92
CA ALA A 76 9.12 -8.81 5.69
C ALA A 76 9.50 -7.38 6.04
N LEU A 77 8.66 -6.46 5.64
CA LEU A 77 8.78 -5.03 5.90
C LEU A 77 7.54 -4.57 6.66
N GLN A 78 7.73 -3.90 7.78
CA GLN A 78 6.65 -3.23 8.49
C GLN A 78 6.59 -1.78 8.03
N ILE A 79 5.43 -1.34 7.58
CA ILE A 79 5.25 0.03 7.08
C ILE A 79 4.41 0.82 8.09
N HIS A 80 4.93 1.97 8.50
CA HIS A 80 4.23 2.90 9.37
C HIS A 80 3.68 4.04 8.50
N PHE A 81 2.37 4.13 8.41
CA PHE A 81 1.70 5.14 7.59
C PHE A 81 1.35 6.38 8.41
N SER A 82 1.22 7.51 7.73
CA SER A 82 0.93 8.80 8.36
C SER A 82 -0.42 8.85 9.07
N ASP A 83 -1.34 7.96 8.72
CA ASP A 83 -2.64 7.88 9.40
C ASP A 83 -2.62 7.00 10.66
N GLY A 84 -1.44 6.58 11.11
CA GLY A 84 -1.26 5.78 12.31
C GLY A 84 -1.33 4.28 12.10
N HIS A 85 -1.67 3.82 10.89
CA HIS A 85 -1.72 2.38 10.59
C HIS A 85 -0.30 1.84 10.50
N ASN A 86 0.03 0.86 11.34
CA ASN A 86 1.36 0.28 11.39
C ASN A 86 1.37 -1.23 11.63
N SER A 87 0.22 -1.87 11.57
CA SER A 87 0.11 -3.31 11.85
C SER A 87 0.31 -4.19 10.62
N GLY A 88 0.50 -3.61 9.45
CA GLY A 88 0.72 -4.37 8.23
C GLY A 88 2.17 -4.85 8.11
N ILE A 89 2.36 -6.16 8.00
CA ILE A 89 3.66 -6.78 7.78
C ILE A 89 3.67 -7.31 6.35
N TYR A 90 4.44 -6.66 5.48
CA TYR A 90 4.48 -6.96 4.05
C TYR A 90 5.63 -7.93 3.79
N THR A 91 5.31 -9.20 3.56
CA THR A 91 6.34 -10.18 3.19
C THR A 91 6.90 -9.86 1.81
N TRP A 92 8.10 -10.36 1.51
CA TRP A 92 8.71 -10.14 0.18
C TRP A 92 7.82 -10.70 -0.91
N GLU A 93 7.21 -11.86 -0.68
CA GLU A 93 6.27 -12.48 -1.62
C GLU A 93 5.05 -11.60 -1.85
N TYR A 94 4.48 -11.04 -0.79
CA TYR A 94 3.31 -10.18 -0.92
C TYR A 94 3.65 -8.90 -1.67
N LEU A 95 4.80 -8.29 -1.40
CA LEU A 95 5.24 -7.10 -2.14
C LEU A 95 5.40 -7.41 -3.63
N GLN A 96 5.92 -8.58 -3.99
CA GLN A 96 6.02 -8.97 -5.39
C GLN A 96 4.66 -9.19 -6.03
N GLN A 97 3.70 -9.75 -5.30
CA GLN A 97 2.32 -9.85 -5.77
C GLN A 97 1.73 -8.47 -6.04
N LEU A 98 1.94 -7.53 -5.12
CA LEU A 98 1.44 -6.17 -5.28
C LEU A 98 2.05 -5.49 -6.50
N VAL A 99 3.33 -5.71 -6.77
CA VAL A 99 3.99 -5.21 -7.98
C VAL A 99 3.36 -5.84 -9.23
N ALA A 100 3.24 -7.17 -9.24
CA ALA A 100 2.77 -7.89 -10.42
C ALA A 100 1.29 -7.61 -10.72
N GLU A 101 0.47 -7.41 -9.70
CA GLU A 101 -0.98 -7.27 -9.82
C GLU A 101 -1.46 -5.83 -9.70
N GLN A 102 -0.55 -4.87 -9.77
CA GLN A 102 -0.88 -3.46 -9.51
C GLN A 102 -2.02 -2.94 -10.39
N PRO A 103 -2.00 -3.10 -11.73
CA PRO A 103 -3.09 -2.55 -12.55
C PRO A 103 -4.45 -3.16 -12.20
N GLN A 104 -4.50 -4.47 -12.04
CA GLN A 104 -5.74 -5.19 -11.75
C GLN A 104 -6.28 -4.84 -10.36
N ARG A 105 -5.41 -4.81 -9.36
CA ARG A 105 -5.80 -4.48 -7.99
C ARG A 105 -6.28 -3.05 -7.88
N TRP A 106 -5.61 -2.13 -8.56
CA TRP A 106 -6.00 -0.73 -8.52
C TRP A 106 -7.36 -0.51 -9.19
N ALA A 107 -7.57 -1.12 -10.37
CA ALA A 107 -8.86 -1.04 -11.06
C ALA A 107 -9.99 -1.61 -10.20
N ALA A 108 -9.77 -2.77 -9.57
CA ALA A 108 -10.74 -3.39 -8.69
C ALA A 108 -11.05 -2.52 -7.48
N TYR A 109 -10.03 -1.88 -6.92
CA TYR A 109 -10.19 -0.98 -5.77
C TYR A 109 -11.09 0.22 -6.14
N LEU A 110 -10.80 0.86 -7.28
CA LEU A 110 -11.59 2.00 -7.73
C LEU A 110 -13.04 1.62 -7.99
N GLU A 111 -13.28 0.43 -8.56
CA GLU A 111 -14.62 -0.08 -8.78
C GLU A 111 -15.37 -0.30 -7.47
N GLN A 112 -14.70 -0.88 -6.47
CA GLN A 112 -15.31 -1.09 -5.15
C GLN A 112 -15.69 0.23 -4.49
N LEU A 113 -14.84 1.24 -4.58
CA LEU A 113 -15.16 2.57 -4.07
C LEU A 113 -16.40 3.13 -4.75
N HIS A 114 -16.43 3.05 -6.07
CA HIS A 114 -17.57 3.54 -6.85
C HIS A 114 -18.86 2.85 -6.44
N ASN A 115 -18.84 1.53 -6.34
CA ASN A 115 -20.03 0.74 -6.00
C ASN A 115 -20.55 1.02 -4.60
N ARG A 116 -19.71 1.50 -3.70
CA ARG A 116 -20.09 1.82 -2.34
C ARG A 116 -20.28 3.32 -2.08
N GLY A 117 -20.15 4.14 -3.11
CA GLY A 117 -20.26 5.59 -2.95
C GLY A 117 -19.17 6.19 -2.07
N LEU A 118 -17.99 5.57 -2.03
CA LEU A 118 -16.87 6.04 -1.24
C LEU A 118 -15.82 6.70 -2.13
N SER A 119 -14.92 7.47 -1.52
CA SER A 119 -13.94 8.25 -2.24
C SER A 119 -12.54 7.99 -1.71
N ARG A 120 -11.53 8.19 -2.55
CA ARG A 120 -10.13 8.23 -2.15
C ARG A 120 -9.82 9.46 -1.29
N ASP A 121 -10.62 10.51 -1.41
CA ASP A 121 -10.41 11.73 -0.64
C ASP A 121 -10.91 11.54 0.79
N ALA A 122 -10.15 12.06 1.76
CA ALA A 122 -10.52 11.97 3.15
C ALA A 122 -11.84 12.71 3.39
N ASP A 123 -12.67 12.15 4.29
CA ASP A 123 -13.89 12.81 4.69
C ASP A 123 -13.53 14.12 5.38
N VAL A 124 -13.69 15.19 4.67
CA VAL A 124 -13.59 16.52 5.24
C VAL A 124 -14.94 16.84 5.84
N ALA A 125 -14.94 17.27 7.09
CA ALA A 125 -16.15 17.81 7.69
C ALA A 125 -16.54 19.03 6.87
N VAL A 126 -17.43 18.82 5.91
CA VAL A 126 -17.93 19.91 5.09
C VAL A 126 -19.02 20.61 5.87
N VAL A 127 -18.71 21.80 6.33
CA VAL A 127 -19.76 22.68 6.82
C VAL A 127 -20.50 23.16 5.60
N LYS A 128 -21.66 22.58 5.36
CA LYS A 128 -22.55 23.09 4.33
C LYS A 128 -23.02 24.47 4.76
N LEU A 129 -22.56 25.46 4.04
CA LEU A 129 -23.15 26.78 4.15
C LEU A 129 -24.48 26.69 3.44
N VAL A 130 -25.55 26.63 4.24
CA VAL A 130 -26.89 26.66 3.70
C VAL A 130 -27.32 28.11 3.62
N ASP A 131 -27.54 28.55 2.43
CA ASP A 131 -28.12 29.87 2.21
C ASP A 131 -29.61 29.81 2.34
#